data_5ae1b3a1f117ba9acc41e3fccf341d6e
#
_entry.id   5ae1b3a1f117ba9acc41e3fccf341d6e
#
_cell.length_a   1.000
_cell.length_b   1.000
_cell.length_c   1.000
_cell.angle_alpha   90.00
_cell.angle_beta   90.00
_cell.angle_gamma   90.00
#
_symmetry.space_group_name_H-M   'P 1'
#
loop_
_entity.id
_entity.type
_entity.pdbx_description
1 polymer ?
#
loop_
_entity_poly.entity_id
_entity_poly.type
_entity_poly.pdbx_seq_one_letter_code
_entity_poly.pdbx_strand_id
1 'polypeptide(L)'
;DDHVSEISLKITKMGNETFYHALKINSEVCTGCTHCMNVCPTAAIRIKYGKATINEAACTDCGMCLKTCPRQAIYVEQDDFNQIFKFSYRIILLPSVFIGQFPEDISEEQIFSELHNLGFHYVMEVDKSTGLLMEETKHYLQQHPRQRPFISSFCPAVVRLIQVRFPSLIGHIVRLKQAMDIAAIYVRKKYIDKGIPEKEIGVFYVTQCAAKIAAIKCPVG
;
A
#
# COMPACT_ATOMS: atom_id res chain seq x y z
N ASP A 1 -2.37 -26.87 -8.18
CA ASP A 1 -2.97 -25.88 -9.12
C ASP A 1 -3.88 -24.85 -8.43
N ASP A 2 -4.33 -25.10 -7.19
CA ASP A 2 -5.25 -24.19 -6.47
C ASP A 2 -4.59 -22.92 -5.93
N HIS A 3 -3.27 -22.85 -5.85
CA HIS A 3 -2.55 -21.69 -5.34
C HIS A 3 -2.45 -20.52 -6.32
N VAL A 4 -2.60 -20.75 -7.62
CA VAL A 4 -2.49 -19.69 -8.66
C VAL A 4 -3.74 -18.82 -8.72
N SER A 5 -4.92 -19.36 -8.38
CA SER A 5 -6.17 -18.62 -8.40
C SER A 5 -6.24 -17.50 -7.34
N GLU A 6 -5.53 -17.63 -6.22
CA GLU A 6 -5.51 -16.63 -5.15
C GLU A 6 -4.57 -15.43 -5.45
N ILE A 7 -3.64 -15.59 -6.40
CA ILE A 7 -2.68 -14.53 -6.77
C ILE A 7 -3.27 -13.53 -7.76
N SER A 8 -4.39 -13.88 -8.42
CA SER A 8 -5.03 -13.01 -9.42
C SER A 8 -5.84 -11.87 -8.79
N LEU A 9 -5.53 -10.65 -9.21
CA LEU A 9 -6.23 -9.44 -8.77
C LEU A 9 -7.53 -9.26 -9.57
N LYS A 10 -8.68 -9.21 -8.90
CA LYS A 10 -9.95 -8.82 -9.53
C LYS A 10 -10.00 -7.30 -9.66
N ILE A 11 -9.67 -6.76 -10.81
CA ILE A 11 -9.92 -5.34 -11.11
C ILE A 11 -11.40 -5.22 -11.53
N THR A 12 -12.27 -5.06 -10.55
CA THR A 12 -13.69 -4.78 -10.82
C THR A 12 -13.84 -3.30 -11.20
N LYS A 13 -14.76 -3.00 -12.15
CA LYS A 13 -15.25 -1.65 -12.37
C LYS A 13 -15.80 -1.16 -11.03
N MET A 14 -15.25 -0.07 -10.51
CA MET A 14 -15.71 0.53 -9.26
C MET A 14 -17.15 1.02 -9.44
N GLY A 15 -18.11 0.22 -8.96
CA GLY A 15 -19.42 0.72 -8.55
C GLY A 15 -19.25 1.57 -7.29
N ASN A 16 -20.20 2.36 -6.93
CA ASN A 16 -20.33 3.38 -5.88
C ASN A 16 -19.76 3.09 -4.47
N GLU A 17 -18.71 2.28 -4.33
CA GLU A 17 -18.01 2.09 -3.07
C GLU A 17 -17.02 3.24 -2.85
N THR A 18 -17.12 3.89 -1.70
CA THR A 18 -16.23 4.99 -1.29
C THR A 18 -14.82 4.46 -1.13
N PHE A 19 -13.93 4.82 -2.05
CA PHE A 19 -12.52 4.50 -1.96
C PHE A 19 -11.91 5.17 -0.72
N TYR A 20 -11.18 4.40 0.10
CA TYR A 20 -10.47 4.98 1.25
C TYR A 20 -9.25 5.77 0.77
N HIS A 21 -9.09 6.97 1.30
CA HIS A 21 -7.93 7.83 1.06
C HIS A 21 -7.15 8.05 2.35
N ALA A 22 -5.84 7.78 2.29
CA ALA A 22 -4.96 7.94 3.44
C ALA A 22 -4.47 9.39 3.61
N LEU A 23 -4.47 10.20 2.54
CA LEU A 23 -4.08 11.61 2.61
C LEU A 23 -5.23 12.46 3.14
N LYS A 24 -4.95 13.22 4.21
CA LYS A 24 -5.87 14.15 4.85
C LYS A 24 -5.28 15.56 4.94
N ILE A 25 -6.13 16.55 5.09
CA ILE A 25 -5.72 17.97 5.23
C ILE A 25 -6.20 18.50 6.57
N ASN A 26 -5.28 19.03 7.36
CA ASN A 26 -5.61 19.82 8.53
C ASN A 26 -5.95 21.25 8.06
N SER A 27 -7.23 21.59 8.11
CA SER A 27 -7.74 22.89 7.67
C SER A 27 -7.31 24.05 8.58
N GLU A 28 -7.00 23.79 9.84
CA GLU A 28 -6.55 24.83 10.79
C GLU A 28 -5.16 25.33 10.40
N VAL A 29 -4.26 24.42 10.00
CA VAL A 29 -2.88 24.72 9.60
C VAL A 29 -2.79 25.21 8.15
N CYS A 30 -3.71 24.78 7.29
CA CYS A 30 -3.71 25.12 5.87
C CYS A 30 -3.95 26.62 5.65
N THR A 31 -3.10 27.27 4.82
CA THR A 31 -3.20 28.69 4.46
C THR A 31 -3.71 28.94 3.04
N GLY A 32 -4.05 27.88 2.28
CA GLY A 32 -4.51 28.01 0.90
C GLY A 32 -3.45 28.44 -0.11
N CYS A 33 -2.17 28.24 0.18
CA CYS A 33 -1.01 28.74 -0.59
C CYS A 33 -0.83 28.12 -1.99
N THR A 34 -1.68 27.21 -2.42
CA THR A 34 -1.75 26.56 -3.76
C THR A 34 -0.62 25.57 -4.13
N HIS A 35 0.46 25.45 -3.37
CA HIS A 35 1.59 24.55 -3.70
C HIS A 35 1.14 23.11 -3.97
N CYS A 36 0.28 22.55 -3.13
CA CYS A 36 -0.28 21.21 -3.27
C CYS A 36 -1.15 21.06 -4.54
N MET A 37 -1.87 22.11 -4.93
CA MET A 37 -2.69 22.11 -6.14
C MET A 37 -1.83 22.05 -7.40
N ASN A 38 -0.72 22.79 -7.42
CA ASN A 38 0.17 22.89 -8.60
C ASN A 38 0.91 21.59 -8.91
N VAL A 39 1.21 20.76 -7.88
CA VAL A 39 1.94 19.50 -8.06
C VAL A 39 1.02 18.29 -8.21
N CYS A 40 -0.29 18.45 -8.11
CA CYS A 40 -1.21 17.33 -8.15
C CYS A 40 -1.37 16.79 -9.59
N PRO A 41 -0.93 15.54 -9.88
CA PRO A 41 -0.91 15.00 -11.24
C PRO A 41 -2.32 14.76 -11.80
N THR A 42 -3.31 14.64 -10.94
CA THR A 42 -4.72 14.43 -11.32
C THR A 42 -5.59 15.65 -11.14
N ALA A 43 -4.99 16.78 -10.70
CA ALA A 43 -5.72 17.99 -10.36
C ALA A 43 -6.85 17.76 -9.32
N ALA A 44 -6.63 16.79 -8.42
CA ALA A 44 -7.58 16.42 -7.37
C ALA A 44 -7.69 17.48 -6.26
N ILE A 45 -6.72 18.40 -6.14
CA ILE A 45 -6.73 19.43 -5.09
C ILE A 45 -7.27 20.73 -5.65
N ARG A 46 -8.14 21.35 -4.87
CA ARG A 46 -8.70 22.69 -5.11
C ARG A 46 -8.62 23.53 -3.85
N ILE A 47 -8.52 24.85 -4.02
CA ILE A 47 -8.66 25.80 -2.93
C ILE A 47 -10.10 26.29 -2.90
N LYS A 48 -10.77 26.08 -1.76
CA LYS A 48 -12.13 26.55 -1.49
C LYS A 48 -12.12 27.31 -0.17
N TYR A 49 -12.68 28.50 -0.15
CA TYR A 49 -12.74 29.34 1.05
C TYR A 49 -11.37 29.52 1.74
N GLY A 50 -10.30 29.69 0.93
CA GLY A 50 -8.93 29.87 1.46
C GLY A 50 -8.27 28.60 2.02
N LYS A 51 -8.84 27.41 1.82
CA LYS A 51 -8.35 26.14 2.31
C LYS A 51 -8.25 25.11 1.16
N ALA A 52 -7.26 24.23 1.23
CA ALA A 52 -7.16 23.12 0.29
C ALA A 52 -8.22 22.05 0.60
N THR A 53 -8.79 21.50 -0.46
CA THR A 53 -9.73 20.37 -0.40
C THR A 53 -9.31 19.32 -1.42
N ILE A 54 -9.48 18.02 -1.09
CA ILE A 54 -9.18 16.89 -1.97
C ILE A 54 -10.48 16.38 -2.59
N ASN A 55 -10.49 16.26 -3.92
CA ASN A 55 -11.51 15.50 -4.63
C ASN A 55 -11.12 14.02 -4.58
N GLU A 56 -11.81 13.24 -3.76
CA GLU A 56 -11.54 11.81 -3.54
C GLU A 56 -11.68 10.99 -4.83
N ALA A 57 -12.62 11.31 -5.71
CA ALA A 57 -12.77 10.60 -6.98
C ALA A 57 -11.54 10.69 -7.89
N ALA A 58 -10.73 11.75 -7.75
CA ALA A 58 -9.55 11.99 -8.57
C ALA A 58 -8.21 11.77 -7.82
N CYS A 59 -8.24 11.64 -6.49
CA CYS A 59 -7.03 11.44 -5.70
C CYS A 59 -6.42 10.04 -5.96
N THR A 60 -5.09 9.97 -6.02
CA THR A 60 -4.32 8.73 -6.21
C THR A 60 -3.45 8.39 -5.00
N ASP A 61 -3.55 9.13 -3.93
CA ASP A 61 -2.71 9.02 -2.72
C ASP A 61 -1.20 8.99 -2.99
N CYS A 62 -0.74 9.64 -4.05
CA CYS A 62 0.67 9.62 -4.48
C CYS A 62 1.63 10.36 -3.54
N GLY A 63 1.14 11.18 -2.61
CA GLY A 63 1.95 11.89 -1.62
C GLY A 63 2.66 13.16 -2.12
N MET A 64 2.54 13.56 -3.39
CA MET A 64 3.23 14.77 -3.91
C MET A 64 2.81 16.04 -3.17
N CYS A 65 1.55 16.17 -2.83
CA CYS A 65 1.02 17.29 -2.06
C CYS A 65 1.55 17.32 -0.61
N LEU A 66 1.72 16.16 0.02
CA LEU A 66 2.32 16.01 1.34
C LEU A 66 3.77 16.55 1.33
N LYS A 67 4.57 16.06 0.37
CA LYS A 67 5.99 16.43 0.24
C LYS A 67 6.19 17.94 -0.01
N THR A 68 5.25 18.57 -0.72
CA THR A 68 5.38 19.97 -1.17
C THR A 68 4.78 20.97 -0.18
N CYS A 69 4.00 20.55 0.82
CA CYS A 69 3.29 21.47 1.70
C CYS A 69 4.24 22.19 2.68
N PRO A 70 4.50 23.52 2.53
CA PRO A 70 5.44 24.24 3.39
C PRO A 70 4.92 24.40 4.82
N ARG A 71 3.60 24.23 5.03
CA ARG A 71 2.94 24.33 6.33
C ARG A 71 2.71 22.97 6.98
N GLN A 72 3.11 21.87 6.31
CA GLN A 72 2.84 20.50 6.77
C GLN A 72 1.37 20.23 7.13
N ALA A 73 0.46 20.95 6.46
CA ALA A 73 -0.98 20.84 6.68
C ALA A 73 -1.57 19.54 6.09
N ILE A 74 -0.81 18.81 5.25
CA ILE A 74 -1.23 17.54 4.67
C ILE A 74 -0.50 16.43 5.42
N TYR A 75 -1.24 15.41 5.82
CA TYR A 75 -0.71 14.28 6.58
C TYR A 75 -1.28 12.95 6.07
N VAL A 76 -0.63 11.86 6.45
CA VAL A 76 -1.10 10.51 6.17
C VAL A 76 -1.83 9.99 7.41
N GLU A 77 -3.08 9.59 7.24
CA GLU A 77 -3.84 8.93 8.29
C GLU A 77 -3.34 7.49 8.46
N GLN A 78 -2.85 7.19 9.64
CA GLN A 78 -2.26 5.91 10.01
C GLN A 78 -3.11 5.22 11.08
N ASP A 79 -2.94 3.91 11.21
CA ASP A 79 -3.53 3.18 12.33
C ASP A 79 -2.80 3.51 13.63
N ASP A 80 -3.53 3.50 14.73
CA ASP A 80 -2.95 3.61 16.07
C ASP A 80 -2.13 2.33 16.35
N PHE A 81 -0.88 2.53 16.74
CA PHE A 81 0.04 1.43 17.09
C PHE A 81 -0.56 0.48 18.14
N ASN A 82 -1.31 1.00 19.11
CA ASN A 82 -1.94 0.18 20.15
C ASN A 82 -2.93 -0.86 19.60
N GLN A 83 -3.36 -0.72 18.35
CA GLN A 83 -4.24 -1.72 17.74
C GLN A 83 -3.59 -3.09 17.56
N ILE A 84 -2.26 -3.16 17.53
CA ILE A 84 -1.54 -4.44 17.46
C ILE A 84 -1.91 -5.35 18.64
N PHE A 85 -2.14 -4.77 19.82
CA PHE A 85 -2.44 -5.52 21.06
C PHE A 85 -3.85 -6.13 21.10
N LYS A 86 -4.70 -5.86 20.10
CA LYS A 86 -5.98 -6.56 19.93
C LYS A 86 -5.82 -8.01 19.46
N PHE A 87 -4.64 -8.38 19.01
CA PHE A 87 -4.32 -9.70 18.49
C PHE A 87 -3.36 -10.43 19.43
N SER A 88 -3.63 -11.72 19.70
CA SER A 88 -2.77 -12.56 20.54
C SER A 88 -1.46 -12.89 19.82
N TYR A 89 -1.50 -13.07 18.50
CA TYR A 89 -0.33 -13.35 17.68
C TYR A 89 -0.12 -12.23 16.64
N ARG A 90 0.99 -11.55 16.75
CA ARG A 90 1.31 -10.33 15.99
C ARG A 90 2.48 -10.55 15.04
N ILE A 91 2.23 -10.35 13.75
CA ILE A 91 3.21 -10.50 12.67
C ILE A 91 3.45 -9.13 12.06
N ILE A 92 4.72 -8.75 11.89
CA ILE A 92 5.08 -7.53 11.17
C ILE A 92 5.72 -7.87 9.83
N LEU A 93 5.27 -7.20 8.78
CA LEU A 93 5.82 -7.27 7.44
C LEU A 93 6.65 -6.02 7.18
N LEU A 94 7.93 -6.21 6.89
CA LEU A 94 8.90 -5.14 6.66
C LEU A 94 9.31 -5.09 5.18
N PRO A 95 9.18 -3.95 4.51
CA PRO A 95 9.86 -3.73 3.24
C PRO A 95 11.36 -3.43 3.48
N SER A 96 12.24 -3.83 2.57
CA SER A 96 13.68 -3.55 2.66
C SER A 96 14.00 -2.06 2.82
N VAL A 97 13.17 -1.19 2.25
CA VAL A 97 13.30 0.27 2.41
C VAL A 97 13.17 0.72 3.89
N PHE A 98 12.53 -0.05 4.75
CA PHE A 98 12.48 0.24 6.19
C PHE A 98 13.83 -0.02 6.83
N ILE A 99 14.45 -1.16 6.51
CA ILE A 99 15.78 -1.53 7.03
C ILE A 99 16.82 -0.49 6.59
N GLY A 100 16.77 -0.05 5.34
CA GLY A 100 17.67 0.98 4.80
C GLY A 100 17.50 2.39 5.38
N GLN A 101 16.59 2.62 6.34
CA GLN A 101 16.50 3.90 7.08
C GLN A 101 17.49 3.98 8.25
N PHE A 102 18.01 2.84 8.68
CA PHE A 102 18.94 2.78 9.80
C PHE A 102 20.40 2.96 9.35
N PRO A 103 21.26 3.53 10.20
CA PRO A 103 22.70 3.60 9.93
C PRO A 103 23.32 2.20 9.75
N GLU A 104 24.44 2.12 9.03
CA GLU A 104 25.11 0.86 8.70
C GLU A 104 25.65 0.09 9.91
N ASP A 105 25.83 0.73 11.04
CA ASP A 105 26.26 0.13 12.31
C ASP A 105 25.11 -0.60 13.06
N ILE A 106 23.87 -0.43 12.61
CA ILE A 106 22.71 -1.14 13.15
C ILE A 106 22.41 -2.35 12.26
N SER A 107 22.61 -3.55 12.81
CA SER A 107 22.36 -4.78 12.07
C SER A 107 20.85 -5.10 11.94
N GLU A 108 20.50 -5.90 10.95
CA GLU A 108 19.10 -6.39 10.78
C GLU A 108 18.62 -7.15 12.02
N GLU A 109 19.50 -7.94 12.66
CA GLU A 109 19.18 -8.69 13.86
C GLU A 109 18.82 -7.76 15.03
N GLN A 110 19.51 -6.62 15.16
CA GLN A 110 19.19 -5.62 16.17
C GLN A 110 17.81 -5.00 15.91
N ILE A 111 17.50 -4.64 14.65
CA ILE A 111 16.20 -4.12 14.26
C ILE A 111 15.11 -5.15 14.59
N PHE A 112 15.31 -6.41 14.24
CA PHE A 112 14.33 -7.48 14.50
C PHE A 112 14.14 -7.73 15.99
N SER A 113 15.23 -7.69 16.77
CA SER A 113 15.17 -7.80 18.23
C SER A 113 14.32 -6.70 18.84
N GLU A 114 14.50 -5.45 18.40
CA GLU A 114 13.69 -4.34 18.91
C GLU A 114 12.20 -4.45 18.49
N LEU A 115 11.92 -4.97 17.31
CA LEU A 115 10.54 -5.25 16.91
C LEU A 115 9.90 -6.35 17.77
N HIS A 116 10.66 -7.35 18.19
CA HIS A 116 10.19 -8.34 19.16
C HIS A 116 9.93 -7.70 20.54
N ASN A 117 10.80 -6.79 20.98
CA ASN A 117 10.61 -6.04 22.23
C ASN A 117 9.35 -5.15 22.17
N LEU A 118 9.00 -4.61 20.99
CA LEU A 118 7.76 -3.87 20.76
C LEU A 118 6.50 -4.75 20.78
N GLY A 119 6.66 -6.08 20.87
CA GLY A 119 5.57 -7.03 21.05
C GLY A 119 5.18 -7.82 19.79
N PHE A 120 5.96 -7.78 18.71
CA PHE A 120 5.73 -8.64 17.55
C PHE A 120 6.31 -10.03 17.77
N HIS A 121 5.55 -11.07 17.43
CA HIS A 121 5.96 -12.47 17.59
C HIS A 121 6.75 -12.99 16.38
N TYR A 122 6.55 -12.39 15.22
CA TYR A 122 7.24 -12.75 14.00
C TYR A 122 7.48 -11.55 13.10
N VAL A 123 8.70 -11.45 12.58
CA VAL A 123 9.13 -10.44 11.63
C VAL A 123 9.37 -11.12 10.27
N MET A 124 8.79 -10.60 9.21
CA MET A 124 9.00 -11.09 7.85
C MET A 124 9.36 -9.95 6.91
N GLU A 125 10.43 -10.10 6.17
CA GLU A 125 10.77 -9.21 5.06
C GLU A 125 9.89 -9.54 3.85
N VAL A 126 9.21 -8.52 3.33
CA VAL A 126 8.30 -8.66 2.16
C VAL A 126 9.08 -9.09 0.91
N ASP A 127 10.31 -8.63 0.78
CA ASP A 127 11.15 -8.89 -0.39
C ASP A 127 11.53 -10.37 -0.55
N LYS A 128 11.43 -11.18 0.51
CA LYS A 128 11.59 -12.64 0.43
C LYS A 128 10.52 -13.32 -0.44
N SER A 129 9.38 -12.66 -0.66
CA SER A 129 8.33 -13.15 -1.58
C SER A 129 8.54 -12.73 -3.03
N THR A 130 9.56 -11.91 -3.33
CA THR A 130 9.80 -11.35 -4.68
C THR A 130 10.19 -12.42 -5.69
N GLY A 131 10.91 -13.48 -5.28
CA GLY A 131 11.29 -14.57 -6.17
C GLY A 131 10.08 -15.26 -6.80
N LEU A 132 9.09 -15.62 -6.00
CA LEU A 132 7.84 -16.23 -6.46
C LEU A 132 7.08 -15.27 -7.39
N LEU A 133 7.02 -14.00 -7.03
CA LEU A 133 6.32 -12.99 -7.84
C LEU A 133 7.00 -12.77 -9.19
N MET A 134 8.33 -12.86 -9.28
CA MET A 134 9.06 -12.78 -10.56
C MET A 134 8.73 -13.95 -11.48
N GLU A 135 8.64 -15.17 -10.96
CA GLU A 135 8.26 -16.35 -11.73
C GLU A 135 6.82 -16.23 -12.25
N GLU A 136 5.88 -15.86 -11.39
CA GLU A 136 4.49 -15.65 -11.77
C GLU A 136 4.35 -14.50 -12.78
N THR A 137 5.14 -13.44 -12.65
CA THR A 137 5.16 -12.36 -13.63
C THR A 137 5.63 -12.85 -14.99
N LYS A 138 6.72 -13.64 -15.06
CA LYS A 138 7.20 -14.22 -16.32
C LYS A 138 6.13 -15.10 -16.97
N HIS A 139 5.49 -15.96 -16.18
CA HIS A 139 4.40 -16.82 -16.65
C HIS A 139 3.21 -16.01 -17.17
N TYR A 140 2.78 -14.98 -16.42
CA TYR A 140 1.72 -14.07 -16.86
C TYR A 140 2.03 -13.40 -18.20
N LEU A 141 3.26 -12.88 -18.37
CA LEU A 141 3.69 -12.21 -19.60
C LEU A 141 3.68 -13.15 -20.81
N GLN A 142 4.03 -14.42 -20.62
CA GLN A 142 3.99 -15.45 -21.67
C GLN A 142 2.56 -15.80 -22.08
N GLN A 143 1.63 -15.84 -21.13
CA GLN A 143 0.23 -16.18 -21.40
C GLN A 143 -0.55 -15.03 -22.07
N HIS A 144 -0.08 -13.77 -21.94
CA HIS A 144 -0.78 -12.60 -22.43
C HIS A 144 0.01 -11.79 -23.49
N PRO A 145 0.49 -12.42 -24.61
CA PRO A 145 1.40 -11.74 -25.56
C PRO A 145 0.79 -10.53 -26.25
N ARG A 146 -0.56 -10.44 -26.30
CA ARG A 146 -1.31 -9.35 -26.94
C ARG A 146 -1.56 -8.15 -26.02
N GLN A 147 -1.25 -8.24 -24.71
CA GLN A 147 -1.51 -7.18 -23.75
C GLN A 147 -0.47 -6.06 -23.76
N ARG A 148 0.55 -6.14 -24.60
CA ARG A 148 1.66 -5.16 -24.63
C ARG A 148 1.19 -3.74 -24.95
N PRO A 149 1.80 -2.70 -24.33
CA PRO A 149 2.81 -2.77 -23.28
C PRO A 149 2.25 -3.26 -21.94
N PHE A 150 3.07 -3.94 -21.12
CA PHE A 150 2.66 -4.36 -19.78
C PHE A 150 2.97 -3.27 -18.76
N ILE A 151 2.02 -3.00 -17.86
CA ILE A 151 2.16 -2.02 -16.78
C ILE A 151 2.09 -2.76 -15.44
N SER A 152 3.10 -2.57 -14.61
CA SER A 152 3.16 -3.20 -13.30
C SER A 152 2.06 -2.67 -12.36
N SER A 153 1.41 -3.56 -11.61
CA SER A 153 0.45 -3.21 -10.55
C SER A 153 1.09 -2.90 -9.20
N PHE A 154 2.40 -2.94 -9.09
CA PHE A 154 3.15 -2.77 -7.84
C PHE A 154 2.91 -1.45 -7.11
N CYS A 155 2.63 -0.37 -7.85
CA CYS A 155 2.38 0.94 -7.27
C CYS A 155 0.89 1.27 -7.32
N PRO A 156 0.16 1.24 -6.18
CA PRO A 156 -1.27 1.54 -6.16
C PRO A 156 -1.59 2.95 -6.69
N ALA A 157 -0.68 3.93 -6.47
CA ALA A 157 -0.84 5.28 -7.00
C ALA A 157 -0.82 5.31 -8.53
N VAL A 158 0.04 4.50 -9.17
CA VAL A 158 0.09 4.38 -10.65
C VAL A 158 -1.16 3.70 -11.17
N VAL A 159 -1.60 2.61 -10.53
CA VAL A 159 -2.84 1.92 -10.89
C VAL A 159 -4.03 2.90 -10.83
N ARG A 160 -4.14 3.64 -9.73
CA ARG A 160 -5.20 4.65 -9.58
C ARG A 160 -5.09 5.80 -10.56
N LEU A 161 -3.87 6.25 -10.88
CA LEU A 161 -3.61 7.27 -11.90
C LEU A 161 -4.14 6.81 -13.27
N ILE A 162 -3.87 5.55 -13.64
CA ILE A 162 -4.37 4.97 -14.88
C ILE A 162 -5.90 4.94 -14.87
N GLN A 163 -6.53 4.47 -13.80
CA GLN A 163 -7.98 4.43 -13.68
C GLN A 163 -8.63 5.81 -13.86
N VAL A 164 -8.01 6.86 -13.29
CA VAL A 164 -8.56 8.22 -13.27
C VAL A 164 -8.26 9.00 -14.56
N ARG A 165 -7.04 8.86 -15.10
CA ARG A 165 -6.55 9.72 -16.21
C ARG A 165 -6.38 8.99 -17.54
N PHE A 166 -6.15 7.69 -17.51
CA PHE A 166 -5.81 6.90 -18.69
C PHE A 166 -6.58 5.57 -18.74
N PRO A 167 -7.93 5.61 -18.70
CA PRO A 167 -8.74 4.37 -18.59
C PRO A 167 -8.50 3.37 -19.73
N SER A 168 -8.05 3.83 -20.91
CA SER A 168 -7.65 2.96 -22.03
C SER A 168 -6.50 2.02 -21.72
N LEU A 169 -5.65 2.36 -20.71
CA LEU A 169 -4.51 1.56 -20.30
C LEU A 169 -4.84 0.52 -19.21
N ILE A 170 -6.07 0.48 -18.70
CA ILE A 170 -6.46 -0.48 -17.65
C ILE A 170 -6.23 -1.93 -18.12
N GLY A 171 -6.52 -2.23 -19.40
CA GLY A 171 -6.27 -3.55 -19.98
C GLY A 171 -4.80 -3.96 -20.05
N HIS A 172 -3.87 -3.05 -19.85
CA HIS A 172 -2.42 -3.29 -19.88
C HIS A 172 -1.82 -3.54 -18.48
N ILE A 173 -2.60 -3.33 -17.41
CA ILE A 173 -2.13 -3.57 -16.05
C ILE A 173 -2.01 -5.07 -15.81
N VAL A 174 -0.84 -5.50 -15.32
CA VAL A 174 -0.58 -6.88 -14.90
C VAL A 174 -1.41 -7.18 -13.66
N ARG A 175 -2.28 -8.19 -13.72
CA ARG A 175 -3.24 -8.52 -12.66
C ARG A 175 -2.66 -9.51 -11.66
N LEU A 176 -1.56 -9.15 -11.02
CA LEU A 176 -0.94 -9.93 -9.96
C LEU A 176 -1.00 -9.15 -8.64
N LYS A 177 -1.17 -9.89 -7.55
CA LYS A 177 -1.10 -9.32 -6.19
C LYS A 177 0.28 -8.76 -5.92
N GLN A 178 0.34 -7.74 -5.08
CA GLN A 178 1.62 -7.15 -4.67
C GLN A 178 2.38 -8.09 -3.72
N ALA A 179 3.71 -7.91 -3.64
CA ALA A 179 4.55 -8.71 -2.74
C ALA A 179 4.06 -8.66 -1.28
N MET A 180 3.55 -7.50 -0.81
CA MET A 180 3.01 -7.36 0.54
C MET A 180 1.76 -8.22 0.76
N ASP A 181 0.88 -8.35 -0.25
CA ASP A 181 -0.34 -9.16 -0.14
C ASP A 181 0.03 -10.65 -0.10
N ILE A 182 0.97 -11.06 -0.97
CA ILE A 182 1.48 -12.44 -1.01
C ILE A 182 2.13 -12.79 0.33
N ALA A 183 2.97 -11.89 0.88
CA ALA A 183 3.60 -12.08 2.17
C ALA A 183 2.55 -12.21 3.29
N ALA A 184 1.51 -11.37 3.28
CA ALA A 184 0.44 -11.40 4.28
C ALA A 184 -0.36 -12.72 4.21
N ILE A 185 -0.74 -13.16 3.01
CA ILE A 185 -1.43 -14.44 2.80
C ILE A 185 -0.55 -15.60 3.29
N TYR A 186 0.72 -15.61 2.88
CA TYR A 186 1.66 -16.65 3.25
C TYR A 186 1.83 -16.78 4.78
N VAL A 187 2.12 -15.67 5.47
CA VAL A 187 2.33 -15.74 6.93
C VAL A 187 1.05 -16.11 7.67
N ARG A 188 -0.10 -15.61 7.25
CA ARG A 188 -1.39 -15.95 7.84
C ARG A 188 -1.64 -17.44 7.73
N LYS A 189 -1.53 -18.01 6.54
CA LYS A 189 -1.68 -19.46 6.30
C LYS A 189 -0.69 -20.26 7.14
N LYS A 190 0.60 -19.91 7.11
CA LYS A 190 1.66 -20.59 7.89
C LYS A 190 1.32 -20.73 9.37
N TYR A 191 0.68 -19.72 9.98
CA TYR A 191 0.37 -19.74 11.42
C TYR A 191 -0.99 -20.34 11.72
N ILE A 192 -1.94 -20.29 10.79
CA ILE A 192 -3.18 -21.08 10.86
C ILE A 192 -2.83 -22.58 10.85
N ASP A 193 -1.95 -23.01 9.94
CA ASP A 193 -1.48 -24.40 9.84
C ASP A 193 -0.73 -24.87 11.11
N LYS A 194 -0.17 -23.93 11.89
CA LYS A 194 0.42 -24.19 13.21
C LYS A 194 -0.60 -24.23 14.35
N GLY A 195 -1.89 -24.10 14.05
CA GLY A 195 -2.98 -24.19 15.03
C GLY A 195 -3.37 -22.88 15.71
N ILE A 196 -2.87 -21.71 15.23
CA ILE A 196 -3.30 -20.42 15.79
C ILE A 196 -4.61 -20.03 15.11
N PRO A 197 -5.68 -19.72 15.88
CA PRO A 197 -6.95 -19.28 15.31
C PRO A 197 -6.79 -18.03 14.45
N GLU A 198 -7.38 -18.00 13.26
CA GLU A 198 -7.24 -16.89 12.30
C GLU A 198 -7.57 -15.51 12.91
N LYS A 199 -8.62 -15.44 13.74
CA LYS A 199 -9.05 -14.22 14.43
C LYS A 199 -8.01 -13.65 15.42
N GLU A 200 -7.07 -14.47 15.88
CA GLU A 200 -6.01 -14.10 16.81
C GLU A 200 -4.74 -13.62 16.09
N ILE A 201 -4.66 -13.81 14.78
CA ILE A 201 -3.49 -13.43 13.97
C ILE A 201 -3.68 -12.01 13.46
N GLY A 202 -2.88 -11.06 13.96
CA GLY A 202 -2.71 -9.72 13.40
C GLY A 202 -1.50 -9.68 12.45
N VAL A 203 -1.72 -9.24 11.21
CA VAL A 203 -0.64 -9.01 10.24
C VAL A 203 -0.56 -7.52 9.97
N PHE A 204 0.61 -6.93 10.23
CA PHE A 204 0.85 -5.48 10.15
C PHE A 204 1.94 -5.18 9.14
N TYR A 205 1.71 -4.20 8.29
CA TYR A 205 2.66 -3.77 7.28
C TYR A 205 3.20 -2.38 7.59
N VAL A 206 4.52 -2.26 7.68
CA VAL A 206 5.18 -0.97 7.86
C VAL A 206 5.32 -0.28 6.51
N THR A 207 4.78 0.93 6.38
CA THR A 207 4.89 1.68 5.14
C THR A 207 4.79 3.20 5.35
N GLN A 208 5.57 3.94 4.59
CA GLN A 208 5.48 5.40 4.50
C GLN A 208 4.59 5.85 3.33
N CYS A 209 4.05 4.92 2.55
CA CYS A 209 3.35 5.20 1.30
C CYS A 209 1.84 5.30 1.52
N ALA A 210 1.29 6.51 1.38
CA ALA A 210 -0.15 6.75 1.50
C ALA A 210 -0.99 5.88 0.55
N ALA A 211 -0.52 5.66 -0.68
CA ALA A 211 -1.23 4.81 -1.64
C ALA A 211 -1.27 3.34 -1.22
N LYS A 212 -0.23 2.83 -0.56
CA LYS A 212 -0.23 1.46 -0.02
C LYS A 212 -1.18 1.34 1.18
N ILE A 213 -1.21 2.35 2.06
CA ILE A 213 -2.18 2.40 3.16
C ILE A 213 -3.61 2.40 2.60
N ALA A 214 -3.87 3.25 1.59
CA ALA A 214 -5.17 3.28 0.94
C ALA A 214 -5.55 1.93 0.31
N ALA A 215 -4.61 1.25 -0.36
CA ALA A 215 -4.85 -0.06 -0.96
C ALA A 215 -5.14 -1.16 0.08
N ILE A 216 -4.45 -1.15 1.23
CA ILE A 216 -4.69 -2.12 2.31
C ILE A 216 -6.07 -1.91 2.96
N LYS A 217 -6.49 -0.65 3.13
CA LYS A 217 -7.78 -0.30 3.73
C LYS A 217 -8.94 -0.32 2.74
N CYS A 218 -8.66 -0.42 1.45
CA CYS A 218 -9.69 -0.51 0.42
C CYS A 218 -10.18 -1.97 0.34
N PRO A 219 -11.48 -2.22 0.54
CA PRO A 219 -12.03 -3.59 0.45
C PRO A 219 -12.06 -4.15 -0.97
N VAL A 220 -11.66 -3.37 -1.97
CA VAL A 220 -11.62 -3.78 -3.37
C VAL A 220 -10.25 -4.41 -3.66
N GLY A 221 -10.13 -5.69 -3.39
CA GLY A 221 -8.97 -6.51 -3.70
C GLY A 221 -9.24 -7.49 -4.82
#